data_2dc20295a2563696e89cff2007f0e155
#
_entry.id   2dc20295a2563696e89cff2007f0e155
#
_cell.length_a   1.000
_cell.length_b   1.000
_cell.length_c   1.000
_cell.angle_alpha   90.00
_cell.angle_beta   90.00
_cell.angle_gamma   90.00
#
_symmetry.space_group_name_H-M   'P 1'
#
loop_
_entity.id
_entity.type
_entity.pdbx_description
1 polymer ?
#
loop_
_entity_poly.entity_id
_entity_poly.type
_entity_poly.pdbx_seq_one_letter_code
_entity_poly.pdbx_strand_id
1 'polypeptide(L)'
;MADVLAPPSAQTTSRIVYRQALMRDAADQAEVFYHAVMQGASNHYTLAQRRAWANVLPREASAWAARHLLYTTLVATSDNRCVGFIELDGRSGRVETLYVWPSLAGRGIGTTLLIHAERLLLEDGHAAIEIEASEMLVDRLRRRGWASLNEQMVERGGELLKRYRLRKQLNAVET
;
A
#
# COMPACT_ATOMS: atom_id res chain seq x y z
N MET A 1 22.55 -22.20 45.27
CA MET A 1 22.91 -21.79 43.88
C MET A 1 21.73 -21.05 43.30
N ALA A 2 21.85 -19.77 43.16
CA ALA A 2 20.79 -18.93 42.60
C ALA A 2 20.85 -19.03 41.07
N ASP A 3 19.77 -19.53 40.51
CA ASP A 3 19.56 -19.56 39.06
C ASP A 3 19.34 -18.11 38.59
N VAL A 4 20.32 -17.57 37.92
CA VAL A 4 20.21 -16.23 37.30
C VAL A 4 19.41 -16.41 36.02
N LEU A 5 18.11 -16.13 36.09
CA LEU A 5 17.28 -15.97 34.92
C LEU A 5 17.85 -14.84 34.05
N ALA A 6 18.31 -15.19 32.84
CA ALA A 6 18.69 -14.21 31.82
C ALA A 6 17.51 -13.29 31.54
N PRO A 7 17.72 -11.97 31.40
CA PRO A 7 16.63 -11.06 31.05
C PRO A 7 16.04 -11.47 29.71
N PRO A 8 14.73 -11.31 29.52
CA PRO A 8 14.10 -11.57 28.20
C PRO A 8 14.81 -10.74 27.15
N SER A 9 15.29 -11.40 26.11
CA SER A 9 15.89 -10.74 24.96
C SER A 9 14.91 -9.67 24.46
N ALA A 10 15.36 -8.41 24.48
CA ALA A 10 14.63 -7.32 23.88
C ALA A 10 14.32 -7.75 22.43
N GLN A 11 13.03 -7.89 22.12
CA GLN A 11 12.59 -8.09 20.74
C GLN A 11 13.04 -6.85 19.99
N THR A 12 14.11 -6.99 19.22
CA THR A 12 14.59 -5.92 18.35
C THR A 12 13.49 -5.70 17.33
N THR A 13 12.73 -4.62 17.48
CA THR A 13 11.72 -4.23 16.50
C THR A 13 12.48 -3.90 15.22
N SER A 14 12.34 -4.74 14.20
CA SER A 14 12.98 -4.53 12.91
C SER A 14 12.61 -3.16 12.36
N ARG A 15 13.63 -2.37 12.03
CA ARG A 15 13.45 -1.04 11.45
C ARG A 15 12.88 -1.17 10.05
N ILE A 16 11.84 -0.39 9.75
CA ILE A 16 11.29 -0.26 8.40
C ILE A 16 12.17 0.68 7.59
N VAL A 17 12.62 0.21 6.43
CA VAL A 17 13.38 0.99 5.45
C VAL A 17 12.51 1.21 4.23
N TYR A 18 12.47 2.45 3.74
CA TYR A 18 11.71 2.86 2.56
C TYR A 18 12.68 3.15 1.43
N ARG A 19 12.44 2.55 0.27
CA ARG A 19 13.28 2.72 -0.90
C ARG A 19 12.53 2.42 -2.20
N GLN A 20 13.14 2.74 -3.33
CA GLN A 20 12.64 2.30 -4.62
C GLN A 20 12.71 0.76 -4.73
N ALA A 21 11.71 0.17 -5.39
CA ALA A 21 11.64 -1.26 -5.60
C ALA A 21 12.79 -1.78 -6.49
N LEU A 22 13.27 -2.95 -6.15
CA LEU A 22 14.20 -3.74 -6.95
C LEU A 22 13.47 -4.97 -7.50
N MET A 23 14.00 -5.58 -8.55
CA MET A 23 13.40 -6.78 -9.15
C MET A 23 13.16 -7.89 -8.11
N ARG A 24 14.06 -8.05 -7.15
CA ARG A 24 13.92 -9.04 -6.07
C ARG A 24 12.71 -8.83 -5.16
N ASP A 25 12.13 -7.63 -5.13
CA ASP A 25 10.96 -7.32 -4.30
C ASP A 25 9.65 -7.85 -4.91
N ALA A 26 9.64 -8.16 -6.20
CA ALA A 26 8.44 -8.52 -6.94
C ALA A 26 7.70 -9.75 -6.37
N ALA A 27 8.42 -10.77 -5.95
CA ALA A 27 7.83 -11.95 -5.33
C ALA A 27 7.12 -11.61 -4.00
N ASP A 28 7.75 -10.79 -3.17
CA ASP A 28 7.16 -10.31 -1.92
C ASP A 28 5.95 -9.39 -2.17
N GLN A 29 6.00 -8.54 -3.20
CA GLN A 29 4.85 -7.69 -3.57
C GLN A 29 3.61 -8.52 -3.91
N ALA A 30 3.77 -9.61 -4.66
CA ALA A 30 2.67 -10.52 -4.98
C ALA A 30 2.03 -11.08 -3.71
N GLU A 31 2.82 -11.49 -2.73
CA GLU A 31 2.34 -12.03 -1.46
C GLU A 31 1.73 -10.96 -0.57
N VAL A 32 2.32 -9.77 -0.49
CA VAL A 32 1.78 -8.64 0.26
C VAL A 32 0.40 -8.25 -0.28
N PHE A 33 0.25 -8.13 -1.59
CA PHE A 33 -1.04 -7.86 -2.23
C PHE A 33 -2.08 -8.91 -1.86
N TYR A 34 -1.77 -10.17 -2.09
CA TYR A 34 -2.69 -11.28 -1.85
C TYR A 34 -3.16 -11.33 -0.38
N HIS A 35 -2.24 -11.27 0.56
CA HIS A 35 -2.57 -11.35 1.98
C HIS A 35 -3.23 -10.09 2.51
N ALA A 36 -2.86 -8.91 2.03
CA ALA A 36 -3.54 -7.66 2.38
C ALA A 36 -5.02 -7.69 1.98
N VAL A 37 -5.34 -8.23 0.80
CA VAL A 37 -6.72 -8.40 0.34
C VAL A 37 -7.43 -9.50 1.12
N MET A 38 -6.84 -10.69 1.20
CA MET A 38 -7.52 -11.86 1.76
C MET A 38 -7.69 -11.78 3.28
N GLN A 39 -6.73 -11.24 3.99
CA GLN A 39 -6.76 -11.12 5.46
C GLN A 39 -7.08 -9.69 5.90
N GLY A 40 -6.39 -8.69 5.34
CA GLY A 40 -6.52 -7.30 5.76
C GLY A 40 -7.91 -6.71 5.51
N ALA A 41 -8.59 -7.14 4.45
CA ALA A 41 -9.91 -6.65 4.07
C ALA A 41 -11.08 -7.43 4.69
N SER A 42 -10.82 -8.38 5.55
CA SER A 42 -11.84 -9.31 6.07
C SER A 42 -12.98 -8.65 6.85
N ASN A 43 -12.76 -7.50 7.46
CA ASN A 43 -13.78 -6.77 8.21
C ASN A 43 -14.72 -5.92 7.33
N HIS A 44 -14.38 -5.70 6.07
CA HIS A 44 -15.11 -4.79 5.17
C HIS A 44 -15.70 -5.48 3.96
N TYR A 45 -15.15 -6.64 3.57
CA TYR A 45 -15.54 -7.36 2.36
C TYR A 45 -15.78 -8.84 2.64
N THR A 46 -16.76 -9.41 1.95
CA THR A 46 -17.05 -10.85 2.01
C THR A 46 -15.89 -11.68 1.46
N LEU A 47 -15.87 -12.96 1.75
CA LEU A 47 -14.86 -13.87 1.17
C LEU A 47 -14.93 -13.90 -0.35
N ALA A 48 -16.13 -13.91 -0.94
CA ALA A 48 -16.33 -13.88 -2.39
C ALA A 48 -15.78 -12.59 -3.01
N GLN A 49 -16.04 -11.44 -2.40
CA GLN A 49 -15.49 -10.16 -2.83
C GLN A 49 -13.95 -10.12 -2.74
N ARG A 50 -13.39 -10.61 -1.64
CA ARG A 50 -11.92 -10.66 -1.45
C ARG A 50 -11.24 -11.59 -2.45
N ARG A 51 -11.82 -12.75 -2.73
CA ARG A 51 -11.31 -13.67 -3.76
C ARG A 51 -11.35 -13.03 -5.15
N ALA A 52 -12.44 -12.38 -5.50
CA ALA A 52 -12.57 -11.68 -6.77
C ALA A 52 -11.53 -10.56 -6.90
N TRP A 53 -11.32 -9.79 -5.85
CA TRP A 53 -10.29 -8.73 -5.81
C TRP A 53 -8.87 -9.30 -5.90
N ALA A 54 -8.55 -10.34 -5.11
CA ALA A 54 -7.22 -10.96 -5.12
C ALA A 54 -6.85 -11.58 -6.48
N ASN A 55 -7.83 -11.94 -7.28
CA ASN A 55 -7.63 -12.50 -8.63
C ASN A 55 -7.39 -11.43 -9.72
N VAL A 56 -7.53 -10.14 -9.40
CA VAL A 56 -7.31 -9.05 -10.38
C VAL A 56 -5.85 -8.99 -10.83
N LEU A 57 -4.92 -9.31 -9.96
CA LEU A 57 -3.50 -9.34 -10.25
C LEU A 57 -2.93 -10.73 -10.00
N PRO A 58 -2.05 -11.22 -10.88
CA PRO A 58 -1.46 -12.54 -10.74
C PRO A 58 -0.50 -12.62 -9.55
N ARG A 59 -0.25 -13.84 -9.08
CA ARG A 59 0.69 -14.08 -7.97
C ARG A 59 2.13 -14.32 -8.41
N GLU A 60 2.37 -14.39 -9.71
CA GLU A 60 3.71 -14.62 -10.26
C GLU A 60 4.59 -13.39 -10.08
N ALA A 61 5.80 -13.60 -9.58
CA ALA A 61 6.79 -12.54 -9.40
C ALA A 61 7.09 -11.78 -10.70
N SER A 62 7.12 -12.48 -11.85
CA SER A 62 7.38 -11.88 -13.16
C SER A 62 6.36 -10.81 -13.55
N ALA A 63 5.09 -11.01 -13.21
CA ALA A 63 4.04 -10.02 -13.47
C ALA A 63 4.24 -8.74 -12.65
N TRP A 64 4.65 -8.87 -11.39
CA TRP A 64 4.95 -7.73 -10.53
C TRP A 64 6.24 -7.03 -10.93
N ALA A 65 7.27 -7.77 -11.35
CA ALA A 65 8.48 -7.19 -11.92
C ALA A 65 8.21 -6.35 -13.17
N ALA A 66 7.32 -6.82 -14.05
CA ALA A 66 6.91 -6.08 -15.24
C ALA A 66 6.24 -4.74 -14.90
N ARG A 67 5.53 -4.66 -13.78
CA ARG A 67 4.89 -3.42 -13.31
C ARG A 67 5.91 -2.34 -12.91
N HIS A 68 7.14 -2.71 -12.52
CA HIS A 68 8.20 -1.74 -12.26
C HIS A 68 8.62 -0.92 -13.50
N LEU A 69 8.31 -1.43 -14.69
CA LEU A 69 8.54 -0.70 -15.95
C LEU A 69 7.43 0.32 -16.26
N LEU A 70 6.24 0.12 -15.69
CA LEU A 70 5.06 0.95 -15.94
C LEU A 70 4.87 2.02 -14.86
N TYR A 71 5.23 1.70 -13.62
CA TYR A 71 4.95 2.53 -12.45
C TYR A 71 6.21 2.80 -11.65
N THR A 72 6.26 3.97 -11.02
CA THR A 72 7.23 4.23 -9.95
C THR A 72 6.80 3.46 -8.72
N THR A 73 7.62 2.54 -8.26
CA THR A 73 7.29 1.66 -7.13
C THR A 73 8.21 1.92 -5.95
N LEU A 74 7.63 2.27 -4.81
CA LEU A 74 8.32 2.37 -3.53
C LEU A 74 7.94 1.20 -2.64
N VAL A 75 8.90 0.66 -1.93
CA VAL A 75 8.71 -0.44 -0.99
C VAL A 75 9.09 -0.04 0.42
N ALA A 76 8.37 -0.58 1.38
CA ALA A 76 8.75 -0.62 2.78
C ALA A 76 9.31 -2.01 3.07
N THR A 77 10.49 -2.08 3.64
CA THR A 77 11.15 -3.36 3.92
C THR A 77 11.44 -3.52 5.42
N SER A 78 11.35 -4.75 5.88
CA SER A 78 11.77 -5.20 7.19
C SER A 78 12.73 -6.37 6.99
N ASP A 79 13.95 -6.29 7.51
CA ASP A 79 15.00 -7.30 7.30
C ASP A 79 15.18 -7.66 5.80
N ASN A 80 15.23 -6.66 4.95
CA ASN A 80 15.35 -6.78 3.49
C ASN A 80 14.17 -7.46 2.76
N ARG A 81 13.07 -7.77 3.45
CA ARG A 81 11.85 -8.30 2.86
C ARG A 81 10.82 -7.19 2.66
N CYS A 82 10.21 -7.12 1.50
CA CYS A 82 9.14 -6.16 1.24
C CYS A 82 7.91 -6.53 2.08
N VAL A 83 7.46 -5.57 2.91
CA VAL A 83 6.27 -5.72 3.77
C VAL A 83 5.17 -4.73 3.44
N GLY A 84 5.42 -3.82 2.52
CA GLY A 84 4.44 -2.87 2.01
C GLY A 84 4.98 -2.19 0.77
N PHE A 85 4.09 -1.69 -0.07
CA PHE A 85 4.49 -1.00 -1.30
C PHE A 85 3.41 -0.06 -1.80
N ILE A 86 3.83 0.88 -2.63
CA ILE A 86 2.97 1.80 -3.38
C ILE A 86 3.46 1.85 -4.82
N GLU A 87 2.53 1.77 -5.77
CA GLU A 87 2.81 2.00 -7.17
C GLU A 87 2.16 3.32 -7.61
N LEU A 88 2.93 4.16 -8.30
CA LEU A 88 2.50 5.46 -8.79
C LEU A 88 2.54 5.49 -10.32
N ASP A 89 1.45 5.93 -10.93
CA ASP A 89 1.49 6.40 -12.31
C ASP A 89 1.98 7.85 -12.32
N GLY A 90 3.26 8.02 -12.66
CA GLY A 90 3.90 9.35 -12.69
C GLY A 90 3.35 10.28 -13.78
N ARG A 91 2.63 9.75 -14.77
CA ARG A 91 2.02 10.57 -15.83
C ARG A 91 0.73 11.23 -15.36
N SER A 92 -0.12 10.46 -14.68
CA SER A 92 -1.45 10.91 -14.24
C SER A 92 -1.48 11.45 -12.82
N GLY A 93 -0.43 11.23 -12.02
CA GLY A 93 -0.42 11.59 -10.60
C GLY A 93 -1.31 10.69 -9.74
N ARG A 94 -1.47 9.43 -10.13
CA ARG A 94 -2.36 8.47 -9.46
C ARG A 94 -1.59 7.41 -8.70
N VAL A 95 -2.14 7.03 -7.56
CA VAL A 95 -1.76 5.79 -6.85
C VAL A 95 -2.49 4.63 -7.51
N GLU A 96 -1.74 3.69 -8.05
CA GLU A 96 -2.29 2.47 -8.67
C GLU A 96 -2.54 1.38 -7.63
N THR A 97 -1.60 1.19 -6.71
CA THR A 97 -1.72 0.22 -5.61
C THR A 97 -1.09 0.78 -4.34
N LEU A 98 -1.64 0.38 -3.20
CA LEU A 98 -1.08 0.64 -1.87
C LEU A 98 -1.48 -0.51 -0.95
N TYR A 99 -0.53 -1.33 -0.58
CA TYR A 99 -0.77 -2.50 0.27
C TYR A 99 0.32 -2.65 1.32
N VAL A 100 -0.10 -3.13 2.50
CA VAL A 100 0.78 -3.41 3.63
C VAL A 100 0.47 -4.81 4.16
N TRP A 101 1.48 -5.54 4.57
CA TRP A 101 1.33 -6.85 5.18
C TRP A 101 0.36 -6.78 6.36
N PRO A 102 -0.64 -7.67 6.46
CA PRO A 102 -1.75 -7.52 7.42
C PRO A 102 -1.32 -7.36 8.88
N SER A 103 -0.34 -8.11 9.34
CA SER A 103 0.13 -8.04 10.73
C SER A 103 0.88 -6.75 11.06
N LEU A 104 1.27 -5.97 10.05
CA LEU A 104 1.96 -4.68 10.18
C LEU A 104 1.04 -3.50 9.86
N ALA A 105 -0.22 -3.74 9.56
CA ALA A 105 -1.21 -2.68 9.34
C ALA A 105 -1.43 -1.84 10.62
N GLY A 106 -1.72 -0.56 10.42
CA GLY A 106 -1.95 0.36 11.54
C GLY A 106 -0.69 0.88 12.23
N ARG A 107 0.50 0.61 11.70
CA ARG A 107 1.79 1.06 12.25
C ARG A 107 2.41 2.23 11.47
N GLY A 108 1.66 2.85 10.59
CA GLY A 108 2.09 4.03 9.83
C GLY A 108 2.88 3.73 8.54
N ILE A 109 3.04 2.46 8.14
CA ILE A 109 3.78 2.10 6.93
C ILE A 109 3.09 2.65 5.68
N GLY A 110 1.79 2.42 5.52
CA GLY A 110 1.03 2.94 4.38
C GLY A 110 1.03 4.46 4.32
N THR A 111 0.90 5.12 5.46
CA THR A 111 0.98 6.58 5.58
C THR A 111 2.35 7.11 5.14
N THR A 112 3.43 6.47 5.56
CA THR A 112 4.79 6.88 5.17
C THR A 112 5.04 6.68 3.69
N LEU A 113 4.56 5.58 3.11
CA LEU A 113 4.61 5.36 1.66
C LEU A 113 3.86 6.46 0.89
N LEU A 114 2.67 6.85 1.36
CA LEU A 114 1.91 7.97 0.75
C LEU A 114 2.66 9.30 0.85
N ILE A 115 3.28 9.60 1.98
CA ILE A 115 4.06 10.84 2.16
C ILE A 115 5.23 10.88 1.16
N HIS A 116 5.94 9.78 0.97
CA HIS A 116 6.99 9.69 -0.04
C HIS A 116 6.44 9.87 -1.46
N ALA A 117 5.30 9.25 -1.75
CA ALA A 117 4.62 9.38 -3.04
C ALA A 117 4.20 10.82 -3.33
N GLU A 118 3.60 11.51 -2.36
CA GLU A 118 3.21 12.91 -2.47
C GLU A 118 4.43 13.80 -2.79
N ARG A 119 5.55 13.56 -2.12
CA ARG A 119 6.79 14.30 -2.35
C ARG A 119 7.31 14.09 -3.78
N LEU A 120 7.37 12.85 -4.25
CA LEU A 120 7.83 12.54 -5.61
C LEU A 120 6.94 13.21 -6.66
N LEU A 121 5.63 13.12 -6.52
CA LEU A 121 4.70 13.74 -7.46
C LEU A 121 4.81 15.26 -7.45
N LEU A 122 5.00 15.87 -6.29
CA LEU A 122 5.21 17.32 -6.18
C LEU A 122 6.52 17.74 -6.86
N GLU A 123 7.61 17.00 -6.67
CA GLU A 123 8.90 17.24 -7.33
C GLU A 123 8.78 17.10 -8.86
N ASP A 124 7.94 16.18 -9.33
CA ASP A 124 7.63 15.99 -10.76
C ASP A 124 6.64 17.03 -11.32
N GLY A 125 6.21 17.99 -10.51
CA GLY A 125 5.37 19.11 -10.93
C GLY A 125 3.86 18.84 -10.90
N HIS A 126 3.40 17.77 -10.28
CA HIS A 126 1.98 17.51 -10.09
C HIS A 126 1.37 18.43 -9.02
N ALA A 127 0.19 18.97 -9.30
CA ALA A 127 -0.56 19.81 -8.37
C ALA A 127 -1.41 18.99 -7.38
N ALA A 128 -1.66 17.73 -7.69
CA ALA A 128 -2.51 16.84 -6.89
C ALA A 128 -2.10 15.37 -7.04
N ILE A 129 -2.52 14.58 -6.06
CA ILE A 129 -2.46 13.12 -6.09
C ILE A 129 -3.87 12.56 -6.00
N GLU A 130 -4.14 11.50 -6.75
CA GLU A 130 -5.44 10.81 -6.75
C GLU A 130 -5.26 9.33 -6.39
N ILE A 131 -6.29 8.76 -5.77
CA ILE A 131 -6.36 7.34 -5.42
C ILE A 131 -7.80 6.83 -5.56
N GLU A 132 -7.94 5.57 -5.93
CA GLU A 132 -9.17 4.82 -5.78
C GLU A 132 -9.03 3.90 -4.55
N ALA A 133 -9.64 4.31 -3.45
CA ALA A 133 -9.44 3.67 -2.15
C ALA A 133 -10.58 2.71 -1.81
N SER A 134 -10.21 1.60 -1.18
CA SER A 134 -11.15 0.67 -0.56
C SER A 134 -11.82 1.27 0.68
N GLU A 135 -12.90 0.63 1.15
CA GLU A 135 -13.56 1.00 2.40
C GLU A 135 -12.63 0.98 3.63
N MET A 136 -11.58 0.16 3.59
CA MET A 136 -10.57 0.10 4.66
C MET A 136 -9.76 1.39 4.80
N LEU A 137 -9.55 2.09 3.70
CA LEU A 137 -8.58 3.18 3.61
C LEU A 137 -9.25 4.56 3.60
N VAL A 138 -10.49 4.67 3.11
CA VAL A 138 -11.14 5.96 2.83
C VAL A 138 -11.21 6.89 4.03
N ASP A 139 -11.58 6.42 5.21
CA ASP A 139 -11.71 7.25 6.41
C ASP A 139 -10.36 7.74 6.91
N ARG A 140 -9.35 6.91 6.80
CA ARG A 140 -7.97 7.29 7.15
C ARG A 140 -7.45 8.40 6.24
N LEU A 141 -7.71 8.30 4.94
CA LEU A 141 -7.33 9.32 3.97
C LEU A 141 -8.08 10.64 4.20
N ARG A 142 -9.38 10.57 4.46
CA ARG A 142 -10.18 11.77 4.78
C ARG A 142 -9.62 12.53 6.00
N ARG A 143 -9.24 11.81 7.04
CA ARG A 143 -8.61 12.42 8.24
C ARG A 143 -7.26 13.06 7.95
N ARG A 144 -6.61 12.71 6.84
CA ARG A 144 -5.32 13.26 6.40
C ARG A 144 -5.47 14.32 5.30
N GLY A 145 -6.66 14.87 5.10
CA GLY A 145 -6.90 15.96 4.17
C GLY A 145 -7.23 15.56 2.74
N TRP A 146 -7.51 14.29 2.48
CA TRP A 146 -7.99 13.85 1.19
C TRP A 146 -9.48 14.15 1.03
N ALA A 147 -9.86 14.69 -0.11
CA ALA A 147 -11.26 14.96 -0.45
C ALA A 147 -11.86 13.80 -1.24
N SER A 148 -13.03 13.33 -0.81
CA SER A 148 -13.82 12.38 -1.59
C SER A 148 -14.43 13.05 -2.80
N LEU A 149 -14.22 12.50 -3.99
CA LEU A 149 -14.81 12.96 -5.23
C LEU A 149 -16.11 12.23 -5.54
N ASN A 150 -16.10 10.89 -5.47
CA ASN A 150 -17.27 10.06 -5.71
C ASN A 150 -17.08 8.63 -5.19
N GLU A 151 -18.21 7.94 -4.99
CA GLU A 151 -18.26 6.50 -4.79
C GLU A 151 -18.37 5.78 -6.12
N GLN A 152 -17.78 4.60 -6.21
CA GLN A 152 -17.85 3.75 -7.38
C GLN A 152 -18.18 2.31 -6.97
N MET A 153 -19.00 1.64 -7.79
CA MET A 153 -19.19 0.20 -7.73
C MET A 153 -18.42 -0.42 -8.88
N VAL A 154 -17.52 -1.32 -8.57
CA VAL A 154 -16.64 -1.96 -9.55
C VAL A 154 -16.91 -3.45 -9.59
N GLU A 155 -17.15 -3.97 -10.78
CA GLU A 155 -17.31 -5.43 -10.95
C GLU A 155 -15.93 -6.09 -11.07
N ARG A 156 -15.74 -7.16 -10.30
CA ARG A 156 -14.58 -8.04 -10.35
C ARG A 156 -15.06 -9.47 -10.17
N GLY A 157 -14.82 -10.33 -11.17
CA GLY A 157 -15.17 -11.76 -11.07
C GLY A 157 -16.62 -12.03 -10.69
N GLY A 158 -17.57 -11.23 -11.18
CA GLY A 158 -18.99 -11.34 -10.84
C GLY A 158 -19.42 -10.70 -9.52
N GLU A 159 -18.48 -10.16 -8.74
CA GLU A 159 -18.73 -9.46 -7.48
C GLU A 159 -18.67 -7.95 -7.65
N LEU A 160 -19.55 -7.24 -6.94
CA LEU A 160 -19.52 -5.78 -6.88
C LEU A 160 -18.74 -5.34 -5.64
N LEU A 161 -17.72 -4.52 -5.84
CA LEU A 161 -16.91 -3.93 -4.78
C LEU A 161 -17.09 -2.42 -4.77
N LYS A 162 -17.35 -1.89 -3.59
CA LYS A 162 -17.42 -0.45 -3.38
C LYS A 162 -16.02 0.12 -3.18
N ARG A 163 -15.73 1.21 -3.88
CA ARG A 163 -14.52 1.98 -3.70
C ARG A 163 -14.81 3.47 -3.79
N TYR A 164 -13.83 4.28 -3.41
CA TYR A 164 -13.95 5.72 -3.35
C TYR A 164 -12.82 6.35 -4.13
N ARG A 165 -13.13 7.33 -4.96
CA ARG A 165 -12.14 8.16 -5.61
C ARG A 165 -11.86 9.36 -4.73
N LEU A 166 -10.59 9.56 -4.36
CA LEU A 166 -10.16 10.68 -3.52
C LEU A 166 -9.02 11.43 -4.19
N ARG A 167 -8.91 12.69 -3.81
CA ARG A 167 -7.88 13.60 -4.30
C ARG A 167 -7.33 14.45 -3.16
N LYS A 168 -6.02 14.70 -3.21
CA LYS A 168 -5.35 15.63 -2.31
C LYS A 168 -4.54 16.63 -3.10
N GLN A 169 -4.65 17.92 -2.78
CA GLN A 169 -3.79 18.96 -3.34
C GLN A 169 -2.38 18.82 -2.77
N LEU A 170 -1.38 18.94 -3.64
CA LEU A 170 0.03 18.92 -3.27
C LEU A 170 0.50 20.38 -3.21
N ASN A 171 0.91 20.82 -2.03
CA ASN A 171 1.45 22.15 -1.84
C ASN A 171 2.95 22.04 -1.58
N ALA A 172 3.73 22.91 -2.25
CA ALA A 172 5.10 23.12 -1.85
C ALA A 172 5.11 23.60 -0.40
N VAL A 173 5.94 22.98 0.45
CA VAL A 173 6.16 23.49 1.80
C VAL A 173 6.78 24.88 1.61
N GLU A 174 6.08 25.94 1.97
CA GLU A 174 6.67 27.26 2.05
C GLU A 174 7.79 27.18 3.11
N THR A 175 9.03 27.33 2.66
CA THR A 175 10.22 27.41 3.51
C THR A 175 10.33 28.78 4.14
#